data_63c5a45b8bda5c0e27b9468c1c760729
#
_entry.id   63c5a45b8bda5c0e27b9468c1c760729
#
_cell.length_a   1.000
_cell.length_b   1.000
_cell.length_c   1.000
_cell.angle_alpha   90.00
_cell.angle_beta   90.00
_cell.angle_gamma   90.00
#
_symmetry.space_group_name_H-M   'P 1'
#
loop_
_entity.id
_entity.type
_entity.pdbx_description
1 polymer ?
#
loop_
_entity_poly.entity_id
_entity_poly.type
_entity_poly.pdbx_seq_one_letter_code
_entity_poly.pdbx_strand_id
1 'polypeptide(L)'
;LPQLLPHKAEVRVPQIVMQEEAAATEEGSLKETLVTGGFFALWYLFNIGYNIYNKKALNAMAIPWTMALLQLFVGIPYVAALWATGLRKAPKLTTDNIKTLVPVSLGHLGTHIGAVISLGAGAVSFTHIIKASEPVVSAGLSAVMLGAVYSPITYATLLPIVGGVALASLKELSFTWLGFWAAILSNVSSALRAILAKKTMNKGVGENMTEANLYAVLTILATIFLLPVSLLIETPATIMAAINGALAGGATSGYLWTARRAQFGAHFGATRRNPRRRRISLPAQVSLLAGAFYYLYNEVAFL
;
A
#
# COMPACT_ATOMS: atom_id res chain seq x y z
N LEU A 1 -48.51 53.85 -30.07
CA LEU A 1 -48.35 52.47 -30.42
C LEU A 1 -47.55 51.72 -29.29
N PRO A 2 -48.18 50.83 -28.49
CA PRO A 2 -47.43 49.97 -27.54
C PRO A 2 -46.88 48.78 -28.27
N GLN A 3 -45.59 48.54 -28.11
CA GLN A 3 -44.91 47.36 -28.63
C GLN A 3 -45.32 46.10 -27.83
N LEU A 4 -45.93 45.17 -28.50
CA LEU A 4 -46.22 43.81 -28.04
C LEU A 4 -44.90 43.03 -27.92
N LEU A 5 -44.47 42.76 -26.68
CA LEU A 5 -43.39 41.79 -26.40
C LEU A 5 -43.94 40.39 -26.67
N PRO A 6 -43.16 39.50 -27.31
CA PRO A 6 -43.58 38.13 -27.54
C PRO A 6 -43.64 37.37 -26.21
N HIS A 7 -44.78 36.76 -25.95
CA HIS A 7 -45.04 35.85 -24.85
C HIS A 7 -44.10 34.66 -24.95
N LYS A 8 -43.12 34.51 -24.04
CA LYS A 8 -42.35 33.31 -23.94
C LYS A 8 -43.29 32.16 -23.58
N ALA A 9 -43.51 31.26 -24.52
CA ALA A 9 -44.17 29.98 -24.22
C ALA A 9 -43.35 29.20 -23.19
N GLU A 10 -43.84 29.10 -21.97
CA GLU A 10 -43.32 28.13 -20.99
C GLU A 10 -43.60 26.73 -21.53
N VAL A 11 -42.55 26.08 -21.97
CA VAL A 11 -42.60 24.64 -22.30
C VAL A 11 -42.80 23.89 -20.99
N ARG A 12 -44.07 23.54 -20.67
CA ARG A 12 -44.36 22.62 -19.58
C ARG A 12 -43.82 21.24 -19.92
N VAL A 13 -42.65 20.88 -19.36
CA VAL A 13 -42.14 19.50 -19.41
C VAL A 13 -43.16 18.64 -18.62
N PRO A 14 -43.68 17.56 -19.21
CA PRO A 14 -44.63 16.70 -18.52
C PRO A 14 -44.03 16.17 -17.23
N GLN A 15 -44.81 16.21 -16.12
CA GLN A 15 -44.37 15.71 -14.81
C GLN A 15 -43.86 14.25 -14.87
N ILE A 16 -44.36 13.44 -15.81
CA ILE A 16 -43.92 12.05 -16.05
C ILE A 16 -42.44 12.00 -16.49
N VAL A 17 -42.00 12.92 -17.38
CA VAL A 17 -40.60 12.97 -17.85
C VAL A 17 -39.66 13.38 -16.72
N MET A 18 -40.07 14.29 -15.85
CA MET A 18 -39.28 14.68 -14.69
C MET A 18 -39.19 13.54 -13.64
N GLN A 19 -40.23 12.73 -13.48
CA GLN A 19 -40.22 11.56 -12.59
C GLN A 19 -39.37 10.42 -13.17
N GLU A 20 -39.39 10.21 -14.47
CA GLU A 20 -38.55 9.19 -15.14
C GLU A 20 -37.07 9.58 -15.10
N GLU A 21 -36.72 10.87 -15.33
CA GLU A 21 -35.35 11.36 -15.18
C GLU A 21 -34.88 11.29 -13.72
N ALA A 22 -35.71 11.61 -12.74
CA ALA A 22 -35.37 11.51 -11.32
C ALA A 22 -35.15 10.04 -10.90
N ALA A 23 -36.01 9.12 -11.33
CA ALA A 23 -35.85 7.69 -11.08
C ALA A 23 -34.58 7.10 -11.75
N ALA A 24 -34.29 7.48 -12.99
CA ALA A 24 -33.08 7.07 -13.70
C ALA A 24 -31.80 7.62 -13.02
N THR A 25 -31.86 8.83 -12.46
CA THR A 25 -30.76 9.45 -11.70
C THR A 25 -30.54 8.73 -10.37
N GLU A 26 -31.61 8.36 -9.67
CA GLU A 26 -31.53 7.58 -8.41
C GLU A 26 -31.00 6.14 -8.66
N GLU A 27 -31.44 5.46 -9.73
CA GLU A 27 -30.92 4.15 -10.09
C GLU A 27 -29.45 4.20 -10.48
N GLY A 28 -29.02 5.21 -11.24
CA GLY A 28 -27.61 5.46 -11.56
C GLY A 28 -26.79 5.67 -10.30
N SER A 29 -27.26 6.50 -9.38
CA SER A 29 -26.60 6.79 -8.10
C SER A 29 -26.49 5.54 -7.20
N LEU A 30 -27.54 4.71 -7.12
CA LEU A 30 -27.55 3.46 -6.35
C LEU A 30 -26.55 2.45 -6.95
N LYS A 31 -26.52 2.31 -8.28
CA LYS A 31 -25.58 1.42 -8.97
C LYS A 31 -24.13 1.83 -8.72
N GLU A 32 -23.80 3.12 -8.84
CA GLU A 32 -22.46 3.64 -8.55
C GLU A 32 -22.08 3.39 -7.08
N THR A 33 -22.99 3.62 -6.16
CA THR A 33 -22.79 3.36 -4.73
C THR A 33 -22.51 1.89 -4.45
N LEU A 34 -23.28 0.97 -5.08
CA LEU A 34 -23.09 -0.48 -4.93
C LEU A 34 -21.76 -0.96 -5.55
N VAL A 35 -21.38 -0.42 -6.71
CA VAL A 35 -20.11 -0.75 -7.37
C VAL A 35 -18.93 -0.25 -6.50
N THR A 36 -18.97 0.98 -6.05
CA THR A 36 -17.96 1.56 -5.17
C THR A 36 -17.86 0.78 -3.85
N GLY A 37 -19.00 0.46 -3.23
CA GLY A 37 -19.06 -0.37 -2.02
C GLY A 37 -18.48 -1.77 -2.24
N GLY A 38 -18.73 -2.36 -3.42
CA GLY A 38 -18.15 -3.63 -3.85
C GLY A 38 -16.62 -3.59 -3.95
N PHE A 39 -16.07 -2.53 -4.55
CA PHE A 39 -14.61 -2.32 -4.60
C PHE A 39 -14.01 -2.13 -3.21
N PHE A 40 -14.65 -1.39 -2.32
CA PHE A 40 -14.21 -1.27 -0.93
C PHE A 40 -14.21 -2.63 -0.20
N ALA A 41 -15.25 -3.43 -0.37
CA ALA A 41 -15.32 -4.76 0.23
C ALA A 41 -14.20 -5.68 -0.28
N LEU A 42 -13.93 -5.69 -1.60
CA LEU A 42 -12.83 -6.44 -2.20
C LEU A 42 -11.47 -5.93 -1.71
N TRP A 43 -11.29 -4.63 -1.60
CA TRP A 43 -10.08 -4.03 -1.06
C TRP A 43 -9.79 -4.50 0.37
N TYR A 44 -10.80 -4.48 1.25
CA TYR A 44 -10.68 -4.99 2.62
C TYR A 44 -10.36 -6.48 2.65
N LEU A 45 -11.05 -7.29 1.84
CA LEU A 45 -10.84 -8.73 1.77
C LEU A 45 -9.41 -9.07 1.37
N PHE A 46 -8.92 -8.46 0.29
CA PHE A 46 -7.56 -8.68 -0.18
C PHE A 46 -6.51 -8.13 0.78
N ASN A 47 -6.77 -7.01 1.43
CA ASN A 47 -5.87 -6.45 2.44
C ASN A 47 -5.76 -7.35 3.68
N ILE A 48 -6.87 -7.90 4.18
CA ILE A 48 -6.87 -8.88 5.27
C ILE A 48 -6.09 -10.13 4.85
N GLY A 49 -6.35 -10.67 3.65
CA GLY A 49 -5.62 -11.80 3.08
C GLY A 49 -4.11 -11.52 3.03
N TYR A 50 -3.73 -10.37 2.49
CA TYR A 50 -2.33 -9.92 2.45
C TYR A 50 -1.69 -9.95 3.85
N ASN A 51 -2.30 -9.31 4.83
CA ASN A 51 -1.72 -9.22 6.17
C ASN A 51 -1.53 -10.60 6.83
N ILE A 52 -2.51 -11.50 6.66
CA ILE A 52 -2.44 -12.87 7.21
C ILE A 52 -1.30 -13.66 6.53
N TYR A 53 -1.27 -13.69 5.20
CA TYR A 53 -0.27 -14.48 4.46
C TYR A 53 1.12 -13.87 4.57
N ASN A 54 1.25 -12.55 4.53
CA ASN A 54 2.53 -11.86 4.73
C ASN A 54 3.12 -12.16 6.12
N LYS A 55 2.31 -12.08 7.18
CA LYS A 55 2.78 -12.42 8.53
C LYS A 55 3.18 -13.88 8.67
N LYS A 56 2.44 -14.80 8.04
CA LYS A 56 2.81 -16.23 7.99
C LYS A 56 4.15 -16.43 7.27
N ALA A 57 4.35 -15.78 6.13
CA ALA A 57 5.60 -15.85 5.36
C ALA A 57 6.78 -15.31 6.15
N LEU A 58 6.65 -14.13 6.75
CA LEU A 58 7.70 -13.51 7.57
C LEU A 58 8.03 -14.29 8.84
N ASN A 59 7.06 -14.98 9.43
CA ASN A 59 7.29 -15.87 10.57
C ASN A 59 7.98 -17.18 10.17
N ALA A 60 7.76 -17.65 8.94
CA ALA A 60 8.41 -18.86 8.42
C ALA A 60 9.83 -18.55 7.91
N MET A 61 10.01 -17.41 7.26
CA MET A 61 11.27 -16.99 6.66
C MET A 61 11.55 -15.53 7.04
N ALA A 62 12.52 -15.31 7.93
CA ALA A 62 12.87 -13.97 8.41
C ALA A 62 13.76 -13.20 7.40
N ILE A 63 13.31 -13.10 6.17
CA ILE A 63 13.96 -12.41 5.04
C ILE A 63 13.03 -11.30 4.49
N PRO A 64 12.79 -10.21 5.24
CA PRO A 64 11.78 -9.21 4.88
C PRO A 64 12.09 -8.47 3.57
N TRP A 65 13.36 -8.27 3.22
CA TRP A 65 13.73 -7.60 1.98
C TRP A 65 13.39 -8.46 0.74
N THR A 66 13.73 -9.74 0.80
CA THR A 66 13.37 -10.70 -0.26
C THR A 66 11.86 -10.90 -0.35
N MET A 67 11.16 -10.93 0.81
CA MET A 67 9.69 -10.99 0.82
C MET A 67 9.07 -9.77 0.16
N ALA A 68 9.55 -8.56 0.45
CA ALA A 68 9.09 -7.35 -0.18
C ALA A 68 9.36 -7.36 -1.70
N LEU A 69 10.55 -7.78 -2.11
CA LEU A 69 10.89 -7.94 -3.52
C LEU A 69 9.94 -8.90 -4.25
N LEU A 70 9.70 -10.08 -3.67
CA LEU A 70 8.82 -11.09 -4.26
C LEU A 70 7.38 -10.56 -4.39
N GLN A 71 6.89 -9.82 -3.41
CA GLN A 71 5.55 -9.26 -3.42
C GLN A 71 5.36 -8.21 -4.54
N LEU A 72 6.37 -7.37 -4.77
CA LEU A 72 6.36 -6.45 -5.91
C LEU A 72 6.46 -7.22 -7.24
N PHE A 73 7.36 -8.20 -7.30
CA PHE A 73 7.61 -8.97 -8.52
C PHE A 73 6.37 -9.74 -9.00
N VAL A 74 5.56 -10.30 -8.10
CA VAL A 74 4.33 -11.06 -8.47
C VAL A 74 3.34 -10.19 -9.26
N GLY A 75 3.31 -8.88 -9.05
CA GLY A 75 2.47 -7.96 -9.81
C GLY A 75 2.90 -7.77 -11.27
N ILE A 76 4.18 -7.97 -11.59
CA ILE A 76 4.73 -7.71 -12.94
C ILE A 76 4.14 -8.66 -13.99
N PRO A 77 4.13 -9.99 -13.82
CA PRO A 77 3.50 -10.91 -14.77
C PRO A 77 2.00 -10.60 -14.98
N TYR A 78 1.29 -10.23 -13.93
CA TYR A 78 -0.12 -9.88 -14.01
C TYR A 78 -0.33 -8.66 -14.91
N VAL A 79 0.38 -7.57 -14.66
CA VAL A 79 0.22 -6.35 -15.46
C VAL A 79 0.74 -6.53 -16.89
N ALA A 80 1.82 -7.30 -17.08
CA ALA A 80 2.33 -7.65 -18.39
C ALA A 80 1.30 -8.43 -19.21
N ALA A 81 0.56 -9.35 -18.58
CA ALA A 81 -0.54 -10.07 -19.24
C ALA A 81 -1.68 -9.12 -19.63
N LEU A 82 -2.08 -8.17 -18.79
CA LEU A 82 -3.11 -7.19 -19.12
C LEU A 82 -2.71 -6.30 -20.30
N TRP A 83 -1.44 -5.90 -20.38
CA TRP A 83 -0.93 -5.12 -21.51
C TRP A 83 -0.79 -5.95 -22.79
N ALA A 84 -0.30 -7.19 -22.69
CA ALA A 84 -0.13 -8.09 -23.84
C ALA A 84 -1.46 -8.53 -24.45
N THR A 85 -2.49 -8.74 -23.64
CA THR A 85 -3.84 -9.11 -24.10
C THR A 85 -4.66 -7.92 -24.62
N GLY A 86 -4.18 -6.68 -24.41
CA GLY A 86 -4.91 -5.47 -24.79
C GLY A 86 -6.10 -5.13 -23.87
N LEU A 87 -6.32 -5.88 -22.80
CA LEU A 87 -7.35 -5.58 -21.78
C LEU A 87 -7.11 -4.24 -21.10
N ARG A 88 -5.85 -3.86 -21.01
CA ARG A 88 -5.41 -2.52 -20.57
C ARG A 88 -4.40 -1.97 -21.58
N LYS A 89 -4.60 -0.74 -22.03
CA LYS A 89 -3.63 -0.08 -22.90
C LYS A 89 -2.32 0.16 -22.16
N ALA A 90 -1.21 -0.31 -22.71
CA ALA A 90 0.10 -0.09 -22.11
C ALA A 90 0.45 1.41 -22.11
N PRO A 91 1.09 1.92 -21.05
CA PRO A 91 1.55 3.31 -21.00
C PRO A 91 2.72 3.49 -21.97
N LYS A 92 2.73 4.63 -22.70
CA LYS A 92 3.87 5.02 -23.51
C LYS A 92 4.69 6.06 -22.74
N LEU A 93 5.91 5.70 -22.42
CA LEU A 93 6.78 6.50 -21.59
C LEU A 93 8.07 6.86 -22.34
N THR A 94 8.45 8.11 -22.27
CA THR A 94 9.78 8.58 -22.67
C THR A 94 10.77 8.40 -21.50
N THR A 95 12.06 8.47 -21.80
CA THR A 95 13.12 8.44 -20.78
C THR A 95 12.93 9.55 -19.72
N ASP A 96 12.49 10.73 -20.12
CA ASP A 96 12.27 11.84 -19.19
C ASP A 96 11.03 11.63 -18.31
N ASN A 97 10.00 10.97 -18.85
CA ASN A 97 8.87 10.51 -18.04
C ASN A 97 9.31 9.53 -16.96
N ILE A 98 10.18 8.57 -17.32
CA ILE A 98 10.73 7.60 -16.37
C ILE A 98 11.52 8.32 -15.27
N LYS A 99 12.42 9.27 -15.63
CA LYS A 99 13.17 10.06 -14.65
C LYS A 99 12.25 10.80 -13.67
N THR A 100 11.15 11.35 -14.17
CA THR A 100 10.16 12.05 -13.35
C THR A 100 9.43 11.09 -12.39
N LEU A 101 9.24 9.81 -12.78
CA LEU A 101 8.61 8.79 -11.95
C LEU A 101 9.55 8.16 -10.93
N VAL A 102 10.88 8.26 -11.08
CA VAL A 102 11.86 7.70 -10.13
C VAL A 102 11.61 8.15 -8.68
N PRO A 103 11.47 9.44 -8.33
CA PRO A 103 11.22 9.85 -6.96
C PRO A 103 9.90 9.29 -6.41
N VAL A 104 8.87 9.19 -7.26
CA VAL A 104 7.56 8.61 -6.88
C VAL A 104 7.72 7.12 -6.59
N SER A 105 8.49 6.39 -7.42
CA SER A 105 8.73 4.96 -7.24
C SER A 105 9.60 4.66 -6.00
N LEU A 106 10.55 5.54 -5.66
CA LEU A 106 11.30 5.42 -4.40
C LEU A 106 10.39 5.62 -3.19
N GLY A 107 9.43 6.56 -3.26
CA GLY A 107 8.38 6.70 -2.24
C GLY A 107 7.50 5.44 -2.15
N HIS A 108 7.14 4.83 -3.29
CA HIS A 108 6.40 3.58 -3.33
C HIS A 108 7.21 2.43 -2.69
N LEU A 109 8.47 2.31 -3.04
CA LEU A 109 9.39 1.34 -2.45
C LEU A 109 9.52 1.52 -0.94
N GLY A 110 9.76 2.74 -0.46
CA GLY A 110 9.87 3.05 0.97
C GLY A 110 8.61 2.73 1.74
N THR A 111 7.43 3.00 1.16
CA THR A 111 6.14 2.61 1.74
C THR A 111 6.04 1.10 1.92
N HIS A 112 6.39 0.35 0.88
CA HIS A 112 6.27 -1.11 0.89
C HIS A 112 7.27 -1.78 1.82
N ILE A 113 8.55 -1.48 1.67
CA ILE A 113 9.60 -2.10 2.48
C ILE A 113 9.48 -1.73 3.96
N GLY A 114 9.12 -0.47 4.27
CA GLY A 114 8.86 -0.04 5.64
C GLY A 114 7.71 -0.81 6.28
N ALA A 115 6.60 -1.05 5.55
CA ALA A 115 5.49 -1.85 6.04
C ALA A 115 5.90 -3.33 6.26
N VAL A 116 6.61 -3.95 5.31
CA VAL A 116 7.04 -5.35 5.42
C VAL A 116 8.02 -5.55 6.57
N ILE A 117 8.99 -4.65 6.76
CA ILE A 117 9.92 -4.71 7.90
C ILE A 117 9.16 -4.55 9.22
N SER A 118 8.24 -3.60 9.31
CA SER A 118 7.42 -3.39 10.51
C SER A 118 6.59 -4.62 10.86
N LEU A 119 5.90 -5.21 9.86
CA LEU A 119 5.13 -6.44 10.02
C LEU A 119 6.01 -7.65 10.41
N GLY A 120 7.24 -7.69 9.93
CA GLY A 120 8.24 -8.70 10.33
C GLY A 120 8.68 -8.54 11.79
N ALA A 121 8.91 -7.30 12.22
CA ALA A 121 9.51 -6.96 13.51
C ALA A 121 8.57 -7.01 14.71
N GLY A 122 7.23 -6.92 14.50
CA GLY A 122 6.25 -6.82 15.59
C GLY A 122 4.91 -7.45 15.28
N ALA A 123 3.89 -7.15 16.09
CA ALA A 123 2.52 -7.55 15.83
C ALA A 123 1.94 -6.80 14.63
N VAL A 124 1.04 -7.46 13.89
CA VAL A 124 0.31 -6.83 12.76
C VAL A 124 -0.50 -5.63 13.24
N SER A 125 -1.19 -5.78 14.40
CA SER A 125 -1.95 -4.70 15.05
C SER A 125 -1.08 -3.47 15.30
N PHE A 126 0.13 -3.64 15.82
CA PHE A 126 1.05 -2.56 16.10
C PHE A 126 1.45 -1.77 14.85
N THR A 127 1.79 -2.47 13.77
CA THR A 127 2.09 -1.83 12.48
C THR A 127 0.91 -1.00 12.00
N HIS A 128 -0.32 -1.53 12.06
CA HIS A 128 -1.52 -0.81 11.63
C HIS A 128 -1.87 0.38 12.52
N ILE A 129 -1.64 0.28 13.83
CA ILE A 129 -1.82 1.41 14.77
C ILE A 129 -0.89 2.57 14.38
N ILE A 130 0.40 2.29 14.15
CA ILE A 130 1.32 3.35 13.73
C ILE A 130 0.95 3.88 12.35
N LYS A 131 0.57 3.00 11.41
CA LYS A 131 0.11 3.44 10.08
C LYS A 131 -1.15 4.30 10.13
N ALA A 132 -1.99 4.17 11.14
CA ALA A 132 -3.13 5.06 11.34
C ALA A 132 -2.73 6.53 11.59
N SER A 133 -1.47 6.82 11.93
CA SER A 133 -0.94 8.18 12.00
C SER A 133 -0.54 8.78 10.64
N GLU A 134 -0.73 8.06 9.54
CA GLU A 134 -0.42 8.55 8.18
C GLU A 134 -1.05 9.91 7.85
N PRO A 135 -2.30 10.24 8.24
CA PRO A 135 -2.89 11.57 8.02
C PRO A 135 -2.09 12.69 8.69
N VAL A 136 -1.50 12.43 9.87
CA VAL A 136 -0.67 13.42 10.59
C VAL A 136 0.59 13.74 9.79
N VAL A 137 1.27 12.69 9.31
CA VAL A 137 2.47 12.81 8.48
C VAL A 137 2.14 13.50 7.15
N SER A 138 1.02 13.12 6.52
CA SER A 138 0.56 13.72 5.26
C SER A 138 0.24 15.19 5.40
N ALA A 139 -0.42 15.60 6.49
CA ALA A 139 -0.71 17.01 6.78
C ALA A 139 0.59 17.81 6.96
N GLY A 140 1.55 17.29 7.74
CA GLY A 140 2.83 17.93 7.96
C GLY A 140 3.65 18.06 6.66
N LEU A 141 3.76 17.01 5.87
CA LEU A 141 4.48 17.04 4.59
C LEU A 141 3.79 17.95 3.56
N SER A 142 2.46 17.95 3.51
CA SER A 142 1.72 18.85 2.62
C SER A 142 1.92 20.31 2.99
N ALA A 143 1.98 20.63 4.28
CA ALA A 143 2.28 22.00 4.73
C ALA A 143 3.70 22.42 4.30
N VAL A 144 4.70 21.56 4.47
CA VAL A 144 6.09 21.88 4.12
C VAL A 144 6.34 21.89 2.60
N MET A 145 5.79 20.92 1.85
CA MET A 145 6.11 20.74 0.43
C MET A 145 5.18 21.50 -0.51
N LEU A 146 3.95 21.75 -0.09
CA LEU A 146 2.92 22.40 -0.91
C LEU A 146 2.49 23.77 -0.34
N GLY A 147 2.97 24.15 0.86
CA GLY A 147 2.48 25.34 1.56
C GLY A 147 1.00 25.22 1.95
N ALA A 148 0.45 24.02 2.01
CA ALA A 148 -0.96 23.80 2.33
C ALA A 148 -1.22 24.06 3.82
N VAL A 149 -2.01 25.08 4.11
CA VAL A 149 -2.46 25.39 5.47
C VAL A 149 -3.88 24.87 5.63
N TYR A 150 -4.08 23.94 6.53
CA TYR A 150 -5.39 23.41 6.86
C TYR A 150 -6.06 24.24 7.97
N SER A 151 -7.37 24.09 8.12
CA SER A 151 -8.09 24.78 9.19
C SER A 151 -7.60 24.30 10.57
N PRO A 152 -7.67 25.15 11.62
CA PRO A 152 -7.33 24.74 12.99
C PRO A 152 -8.13 23.53 13.47
N ILE A 153 -9.37 23.38 13.03
CA ILE A 153 -10.23 22.23 13.34
C ILE A 153 -9.61 20.96 12.75
N THR A 154 -9.11 21.00 11.51
CA THR A 154 -8.43 19.86 10.88
C THR A 154 -7.20 19.42 11.68
N TYR A 155 -6.38 20.36 12.15
CA TYR A 155 -5.25 20.02 13.01
C TYR A 155 -5.69 19.46 14.36
N ALA A 156 -6.77 19.97 14.95
CA ALA A 156 -7.32 19.49 16.21
C ALA A 156 -7.81 18.03 16.09
N THR A 157 -8.37 17.61 14.94
CA THR A 157 -8.78 16.21 14.70
C THR A 157 -7.61 15.24 14.58
N LEU A 158 -6.38 15.72 14.35
CA LEU A 158 -5.19 14.87 14.32
C LEU A 158 -4.68 14.53 15.75
N LEU A 159 -4.99 15.34 16.76
CA LEU A 159 -4.54 15.12 18.14
C LEU A 159 -5.02 13.79 18.73
N PRO A 160 -6.30 13.39 18.61
CA PRO A 160 -6.74 12.07 19.06
C PRO A 160 -6.00 10.92 18.37
N ILE A 161 -5.63 11.06 17.08
CA ILE A 161 -4.87 10.05 16.35
C ILE A 161 -3.48 9.90 16.98
N VAL A 162 -2.77 11.00 17.21
CA VAL A 162 -1.44 10.98 17.85
C VAL A 162 -1.52 10.39 19.24
N GLY A 163 -2.50 10.83 20.05
CA GLY A 163 -2.72 10.33 21.40
C GLY A 163 -3.04 8.83 21.44
N GLY A 164 -3.89 8.36 20.52
CA GLY A 164 -4.26 6.95 20.37
C GLY A 164 -3.06 6.09 19.99
N VAL A 165 -2.26 6.53 19.01
CA VAL A 165 -1.02 5.83 18.60
C VAL A 165 -0.01 5.78 19.72
N ALA A 166 0.21 6.89 20.44
CA ALA A 166 1.12 6.95 21.58
C ALA A 166 0.67 5.99 22.70
N LEU A 167 -0.60 6.05 23.10
CA LEU A 167 -1.14 5.18 24.16
C LEU A 167 -1.07 3.70 23.78
N ALA A 168 -1.43 3.34 22.55
CA ALA A 168 -1.36 1.98 22.04
C ALA A 168 0.09 1.48 21.97
N SER A 169 1.04 2.33 21.57
CA SER A 169 2.47 1.98 21.54
C SER A 169 3.05 1.72 22.91
N LEU A 170 2.62 2.48 23.92
CA LEU A 170 3.03 2.27 25.32
C LEU A 170 2.51 0.96 25.92
N LYS A 171 1.36 0.47 25.45
CA LYS A 171 0.72 -0.77 25.92
C LYS A 171 1.09 -2.00 25.11
N GLU A 172 1.80 -1.85 24.01
CA GLU A 172 2.11 -2.96 23.10
C GLU A 172 3.24 -3.83 23.64
N LEU A 173 2.92 -5.08 23.99
CA LEU A 173 3.87 -6.05 24.52
C LEU A 173 4.92 -6.51 23.50
N SER A 174 4.62 -6.40 22.21
CA SER A 174 5.52 -6.74 21.11
C SER A 174 6.22 -5.53 20.51
N PHE A 175 6.29 -4.42 21.25
CA PHE A 175 6.95 -3.20 20.80
C PHE A 175 8.41 -3.46 20.42
N THR A 176 8.80 -2.98 19.24
CA THR A 176 10.20 -2.95 18.80
C THR A 176 10.49 -1.62 18.14
N TRP A 177 11.63 -1.02 18.47
CA TRP A 177 12.06 0.23 17.82
C TRP A 177 12.20 0.08 16.32
N LEU A 178 12.64 -1.08 15.84
CA LEU A 178 12.73 -1.37 14.41
C LEU A 178 11.34 -1.35 13.75
N GLY A 179 10.35 -2.01 14.36
CA GLY A 179 8.97 -2.01 13.86
C GLY A 179 8.36 -0.62 13.86
N PHE A 180 8.60 0.16 14.91
CA PHE A 180 8.13 1.53 15.04
C PHE A 180 8.69 2.44 13.93
N TRP A 181 10.02 2.53 13.82
CA TRP A 181 10.65 3.40 12.83
C TRP A 181 10.40 2.95 11.39
N ALA A 182 10.30 1.65 11.14
CA ALA A 182 9.93 1.13 9.84
C ALA A 182 8.49 1.51 9.45
N ALA A 183 7.53 1.49 10.37
CA ALA A 183 6.17 1.96 10.13
C ALA A 183 6.11 3.48 9.91
N ILE A 184 6.85 4.27 10.66
CA ILE A 184 6.98 5.72 10.44
C ILE A 184 7.60 6.01 9.07
N LEU A 185 8.67 5.31 8.69
CA LEU A 185 9.27 5.42 7.36
C LEU A 185 8.23 5.10 6.26
N SER A 186 7.42 4.05 6.47
CA SER A 186 6.34 3.71 5.56
C SER A 186 5.33 4.85 5.41
N ASN A 187 4.93 5.51 6.49
CA ASN A 187 4.00 6.64 6.47
C ASN A 187 4.60 7.86 5.75
N VAL A 188 5.83 8.22 6.07
CA VAL A 188 6.54 9.34 5.41
C VAL A 188 6.67 9.08 3.91
N SER A 189 7.09 7.88 3.54
CA SER A 189 7.23 7.47 2.14
C SER A 189 5.89 7.45 1.40
N SER A 190 4.81 7.02 2.07
CA SER A 190 3.46 7.01 1.51
C SER A 190 2.95 8.43 1.23
N ALA A 191 3.08 9.32 2.20
CA ALA A 191 2.69 10.72 2.05
C ALA A 191 3.52 11.41 0.95
N LEU A 192 4.83 11.20 0.93
CA LEU A 192 5.72 11.73 -0.11
C LEU A 192 5.33 11.20 -1.50
N ARG A 193 5.10 9.90 -1.62
CA ARG A 193 4.62 9.27 -2.86
C ARG A 193 3.33 9.90 -3.34
N ALA A 194 2.34 10.09 -2.45
CA ALA A 194 1.04 10.66 -2.81
C ALA A 194 1.18 12.10 -3.33
N ILE A 195 1.97 12.94 -2.66
CA ILE A 195 2.25 14.32 -3.08
C ILE A 195 2.94 14.36 -4.44
N LEU A 196 3.99 13.56 -4.61
CA LEU A 196 4.76 13.52 -5.85
C LEU A 196 3.96 12.91 -6.99
N ALA A 197 3.19 11.85 -6.76
CA ALA A 197 2.30 11.23 -7.76
C ALA A 197 1.27 12.23 -8.28
N LYS A 198 0.58 12.95 -7.38
CA LYS A 198 -0.38 13.99 -7.76
C LYS A 198 0.28 15.11 -8.57
N LYS A 199 1.46 15.57 -8.15
CA LYS A 199 2.21 16.60 -8.87
C LYS A 199 2.66 16.12 -10.26
N THR A 200 3.01 14.86 -10.37
CA THR A 200 3.45 14.23 -11.63
C THR A 200 2.28 14.02 -12.58
N MET A 201 1.16 13.48 -12.09
CA MET A 201 -0.06 13.26 -12.89
C MET A 201 -0.63 14.59 -13.41
N ASN A 202 -0.63 15.64 -12.62
CA ASN A 202 -1.08 16.97 -13.03
C ASN A 202 -0.25 17.58 -14.18
N LYS A 203 1.00 17.11 -14.36
CA LYS A 203 1.87 17.53 -15.46
C LYS A 203 1.67 16.74 -16.76
N GLY A 204 0.86 15.69 -16.74
CA GLY A 204 0.60 14.86 -17.91
C GLY A 204 1.81 14.01 -18.32
N VAL A 205 2.18 13.03 -17.54
CA VAL A 205 3.34 12.15 -17.80
C VAL A 205 2.95 10.94 -18.63
N GLY A 206 3.36 10.91 -19.90
CA GLY A 206 3.16 9.79 -20.82
C GLY A 206 1.73 9.68 -21.37
N GLU A 207 1.58 8.81 -22.38
CA GLU A 207 0.26 8.45 -22.91
C GLU A 207 -0.31 7.22 -22.18
N ASN A 208 -1.62 7.12 -22.08
CA ASN A 208 -2.33 6.03 -21.39
C ASN A 208 -1.96 5.88 -19.90
N MET A 209 -1.50 6.96 -19.25
CA MET A 209 -1.12 6.95 -17.85
C MET A 209 -2.35 7.13 -16.97
N THR A 210 -3.12 6.05 -16.82
CA THR A 210 -4.17 5.96 -15.80
C THR A 210 -3.54 5.74 -14.41
N GLU A 211 -4.30 5.91 -13.33
CA GLU A 211 -3.81 5.64 -11.97
C GLU A 211 -3.34 4.20 -11.80
N ALA A 212 -4.06 3.23 -12.38
CA ALA A 212 -3.67 1.83 -12.37
C ALA A 212 -2.38 1.55 -13.19
N ASN A 213 -2.17 2.25 -14.32
CA ASN A 213 -0.91 2.17 -15.04
C ASN A 213 0.23 2.86 -14.30
N LEU A 214 -0.03 3.97 -13.62
CA LEU A 214 0.95 4.61 -12.73
C LEU A 214 1.40 3.63 -11.64
N TYR A 215 0.44 3.00 -10.94
CA TYR A 215 0.77 1.99 -9.92
C TYR A 215 1.62 0.84 -10.50
N ALA A 216 1.28 0.33 -11.68
CA ALA A 216 2.03 -0.72 -12.36
C ALA A 216 3.48 -0.29 -12.67
N VAL A 217 3.67 0.89 -13.24
CA VAL A 217 5.01 1.42 -13.55
C VAL A 217 5.82 1.66 -12.27
N LEU A 218 5.22 2.23 -11.23
CA LEU A 218 5.89 2.42 -9.95
C LEU A 218 6.32 1.08 -9.32
N THR A 219 5.50 0.04 -9.44
CA THR A 219 5.81 -1.32 -8.96
C THR A 219 6.99 -1.93 -9.72
N ILE A 220 7.02 -1.78 -11.06
CA ILE A 220 8.14 -2.26 -11.88
C ILE A 220 9.44 -1.53 -11.50
N LEU A 221 9.42 -0.20 -11.42
CA LEU A 221 10.60 0.59 -11.03
C LEU A 221 11.05 0.25 -9.60
N ALA A 222 10.13 0.14 -8.66
CA ALA A 222 10.43 -0.24 -7.29
C ALA A 222 11.07 -1.64 -7.21
N THR A 223 10.61 -2.59 -8.03
CA THR A 223 11.20 -3.94 -8.12
C THR A 223 12.64 -3.87 -8.63
N ILE A 224 12.89 -3.07 -9.68
CA ILE A 224 14.24 -2.87 -10.24
C ILE A 224 15.19 -2.27 -9.19
N PHE A 225 14.73 -1.27 -8.43
CA PHE A 225 15.56 -0.66 -7.38
C PHE A 225 15.74 -1.57 -6.16
N LEU A 226 14.72 -2.34 -5.79
CA LEU A 226 14.80 -3.23 -4.62
C LEU A 226 15.68 -4.44 -4.88
N LEU A 227 15.74 -4.95 -6.11
CA LEU A 227 16.48 -6.17 -6.45
C LEU A 227 17.94 -6.14 -5.98
N PRO A 228 18.77 -5.16 -6.37
CA PRO A 228 20.15 -5.13 -5.90
C PRO A 228 20.25 -4.92 -4.39
N VAL A 229 19.40 -4.08 -3.81
CA VAL A 229 19.41 -3.80 -2.36
C VAL A 229 19.04 -5.05 -1.57
N SER A 230 18.03 -5.80 -1.99
CA SER A 230 17.62 -7.05 -1.36
C SER A 230 18.75 -8.08 -1.37
N LEU A 231 19.43 -8.27 -2.51
CA LEU A 231 20.52 -9.23 -2.65
C LEU A 231 21.78 -8.82 -1.85
N LEU A 232 22.04 -7.54 -1.67
CA LEU A 232 23.14 -7.03 -0.85
C LEU A 232 22.86 -7.22 0.66
N ILE A 233 21.61 -7.04 1.10
CA ILE A 233 21.23 -7.14 2.51
C ILE A 233 20.98 -8.61 2.89
N GLU A 234 20.27 -9.34 2.06
CA GLU A 234 19.94 -10.75 2.23
C GLU A 234 20.63 -11.53 1.13
N THR A 235 21.85 -12.00 1.43
CA THR A 235 22.66 -12.73 0.44
C THR A 235 21.95 -14.00 -0.05
N PRO A 236 22.27 -14.51 -1.26
CA PRO A 236 21.68 -15.75 -1.76
C PRO A 236 21.84 -16.93 -0.79
N ALA A 237 22.95 -16.99 -0.06
CA ALA A 237 23.16 -18.02 0.97
C ALA A 237 22.15 -17.88 2.13
N THR A 238 21.89 -16.65 2.59
CA THR A 238 20.88 -16.36 3.63
C THR A 238 19.48 -16.73 3.17
N ILE A 239 19.15 -16.42 1.92
CA ILE A 239 17.84 -16.75 1.32
C ILE A 239 17.66 -18.27 1.24
N MET A 240 18.67 -18.98 0.72
CA MET A 240 18.62 -20.45 0.63
C MET A 240 18.53 -21.12 2.01
N ALA A 241 19.27 -20.62 3.00
CA ALA A 241 19.18 -21.11 4.38
C ALA A 241 17.78 -20.91 4.97
N ALA A 242 17.16 -19.75 4.74
CA ALA A 242 15.80 -19.48 5.20
C ALA A 242 14.76 -20.38 4.52
N ILE A 243 14.87 -20.61 3.22
CA ILE A 243 13.99 -21.51 2.46
C ILE A 243 14.15 -22.96 2.96
N ASN A 244 15.38 -23.47 3.05
CA ASN A 244 15.64 -24.82 3.52
C ASN A 244 15.16 -25.04 4.96
N GLY A 245 15.40 -24.06 5.84
CA GLY A 245 14.90 -24.09 7.22
C GLY A 245 13.37 -24.13 7.29
N ALA A 246 12.70 -23.37 6.47
CA ALA A 246 11.23 -23.36 6.40
C ALA A 246 10.67 -24.65 5.81
N LEU A 247 11.31 -25.24 4.80
CA LEU A 247 10.95 -26.55 4.22
C LEU A 247 11.16 -27.70 5.20
N ALA A 248 12.21 -27.65 6.02
CA ALA A 248 12.48 -28.65 7.06
C ALA A 248 11.50 -28.55 8.25
N GLY A 249 10.53 -27.64 8.21
CA GLY A 249 9.55 -27.45 9.29
C GLY A 249 10.11 -26.77 10.53
N GLY A 250 11.32 -26.19 10.43
CA GLY A 250 11.94 -25.37 11.45
C GLY A 250 11.56 -23.90 11.24
N ALA A 251 10.95 -23.27 12.26
CA ALA A 251 10.81 -21.81 12.24
C ALA A 251 12.20 -21.18 12.38
N THR A 252 12.73 -20.63 11.29
CA THR A 252 14.02 -19.92 11.28
C THR A 252 13.97 -18.55 12.00
N SER A 253 12.80 -18.18 12.53
CA SER A 253 12.51 -16.86 13.09
C SER A 253 13.37 -16.44 14.30
N GLY A 254 14.12 -17.37 14.92
CA GLY A 254 14.97 -17.04 16.07
C GLY A 254 16.43 -16.69 15.71
N TYR A 255 16.99 -17.34 14.70
CA TYR A 255 18.43 -17.32 14.50
C TYR A 255 18.95 -16.11 13.70
N LEU A 256 18.25 -15.67 12.65
CA LEU A 256 18.71 -14.56 11.83
C LEU A 256 18.52 -13.20 12.49
N TRP A 257 17.45 -13.02 13.26
CA TRP A 257 17.25 -11.81 14.06
C TRP A 257 18.17 -11.73 15.29
N THR A 258 18.51 -12.89 15.91
CA THR A 258 19.47 -12.94 17.02
C THR A 258 20.90 -12.76 16.56
N ALA A 259 21.31 -13.31 15.44
CA ALA A 259 22.65 -13.13 14.87
C ALA A 259 22.90 -11.65 14.47
N ARG A 260 21.92 -10.98 13.87
CA ARG A 260 22.00 -9.53 13.61
C ARG A 260 21.81 -8.65 14.85
N ARG A 261 21.06 -9.08 15.86
CA ARG A 261 21.02 -8.40 17.16
C ARG A 261 22.37 -8.36 17.86
N ALA A 262 23.18 -9.38 17.70
CA ALA A 262 24.56 -9.40 18.20
C ALA A 262 25.46 -8.37 17.47
N GLN A 263 25.15 -8.02 16.22
CA GLN A 263 25.87 -7.01 15.45
C GLN A 263 25.38 -5.56 15.69
N PHE A 264 24.12 -5.37 16.16
CA PHE A 264 23.52 -4.05 16.35
C PHE A 264 23.16 -3.68 17.81
N GLY A 265 23.80 -4.31 18.78
CA GLY A 265 23.71 -3.88 20.18
C GLY A 265 22.88 -4.78 21.08
N ALA A 266 23.59 -5.39 22.00
CA ALA A 266 23.12 -6.18 23.12
C ALA A 266 22.34 -5.33 24.14
N HIS A 267 21.06 -5.04 23.88
CA HIS A 267 20.18 -4.50 24.94
C HIS A 267 18.71 -4.65 24.58
N PHE A 268 18.17 -5.87 24.58
CA PHE A 268 16.72 -6.06 24.84
C PHE A 268 16.40 -7.55 25.06
N GLY A 269 15.75 -7.81 26.20
CA GLY A 269 15.45 -9.14 26.72
C GLY A 269 14.67 -10.07 25.79
N ALA A 270 15.11 -11.30 25.77
CA ALA A 270 14.49 -12.38 25.03
C ALA A 270 13.27 -12.93 25.78
N THR A 271 12.07 -12.78 25.23
CA THR A 271 10.94 -13.60 25.62
C THR A 271 11.01 -14.94 24.89
N ARG A 272 11.27 -16.02 25.64
CA ARG A 272 11.18 -17.40 25.19
C ARG A 272 9.76 -17.70 24.75
N ARG A 273 9.49 -17.91 23.47
CA ARG A 273 8.26 -18.55 22.96
C ARG A 273 8.55 -20.03 22.69
N ASN A 274 7.71 -20.87 23.31
CA ASN A 274 7.67 -22.32 23.22
C ASN A 274 7.33 -22.78 21.77
N PRO A 275 8.14 -23.67 21.13
CA PRO A 275 7.92 -24.14 19.78
C PRO A 275 6.99 -25.35 19.77
N ARG A 276 5.67 -25.19 19.93
CA ARG A 276 4.72 -26.27 19.62
C ARG A 276 4.01 -26.02 18.31
N ARG A 277 4.51 -26.68 17.27
CA ARG A 277 3.87 -27.28 16.10
C ARG A 277 2.64 -26.58 15.47
N ARG A 278 2.83 -26.02 14.27
CA ARG A 278 1.91 -26.26 13.13
C ARG A 278 2.76 -26.41 11.87
N ARG A 279 2.59 -27.55 11.16
CA ARG A 279 3.12 -27.73 9.80
C ARG A 279 2.51 -26.65 8.93
N ILE A 280 3.34 -25.75 8.44
CA ILE A 280 2.96 -24.76 7.44
C ILE A 280 3.23 -25.39 6.10
N SER A 281 2.16 -25.65 5.33
CA SER A 281 2.28 -26.10 3.96
C SER A 281 3.03 -25.07 3.12
N LEU A 282 4.11 -25.44 2.50
CA LEU A 282 4.94 -24.77 1.50
C LEU A 282 5.10 -23.23 1.69
N PRO A 283 6.26 -22.79 2.22
CA PRO A 283 6.56 -21.35 2.41
C PRO A 283 6.45 -20.54 1.12
N ALA A 284 6.79 -21.12 -0.03
CA ALA A 284 6.70 -20.50 -1.33
C ALA A 284 5.25 -20.14 -1.71
N GLN A 285 4.28 -21.04 -1.47
CA GLN A 285 2.87 -20.76 -1.77
C GLN A 285 2.34 -19.62 -0.90
N VAL A 286 2.70 -19.59 0.38
CA VAL A 286 2.29 -18.52 1.30
C VAL A 286 2.86 -17.16 0.86
N SER A 287 4.10 -17.15 0.39
CA SER A 287 4.76 -15.93 -0.10
C SER A 287 4.16 -15.43 -1.42
N LEU A 288 3.87 -16.35 -2.36
CA LEU A 288 3.21 -16.02 -3.61
C LEU A 288 1.78 -15.50 -3.38
N LEU A 289 1.03 -16.14 -2.47
CA LEU A 289 -0.30 -15.66 -2.07
C LEU A 289 -0.23 -14.28 -1.43
N ALA A 290 0.74 -14.03 -0.56
CA ALA A 290 0.95 -12.68 0.00
C ALA A 290 1.22 -11.65 -1.10
N GLY A 291 2.05 -11.98 -2.09
CA GLY A 291 2.32 -11.12 -3.25
C GLY A 291 1.08 -10.87 -4.11
N ALA A 292 0.31 -11.92 -4.42
CA ALA A 292 -0.92 -11.79 -5.18
C ALA A 292 -1.95 -10.91 -4.45
N PHE A 293 -2.18 -11.15 -3.16
CA PHE A 293 -3.07 -10.30 -2.37
C PHE A 293 -2.56 -8.87 -2.24
N TYR A 294 -1.25 -8.66 -2.08
CA TYR A 294 -0.66 -7.33 -2.05
C TYR A 294 -0.96 -6.57 -3.34
N TYR A 295 -0.72 -7.19 -4.49
CA TYR A 295 -0.96 -6.53 -5.76
C TYR A 295 -2.45 -6.27 -5.98
N LEU A 296 -3.31 -7.27 -5.75
CA LEU A 296 -4.75 -7.17 -5.99
C LEU A 296 -5.42 -6.09 -5.14
N TYR A 297 -5.11 -5.98 -3.84
CA TYR A 297 -5.74 -4.94 -3.03
C TYR A 297 -5.32 -3.53 -3.44
N ASN A 298 -4.07 -3.36 -3.86
CA ASN A 298 -3.62 -2.08 -4.39
C ASN A 298 -4.23 -1.79 -5.76
N GLU A 299 -4.36 -2.79 -6.64
CA GLU A 299 -5.01 -2.64 -7.95
C GLU A 299 -6.47 -2.21 -7.80
N VAL A 300 -7.22 -2.85 -6.91
CA VAL A 300 -8.62 -2.50 -6.62
C VAL A 300 -8.77 -1.07 -6.08
N ALA A 301 -7.77 -0.56 -5.37
CA ALA A 301 -7.79 0.82 -4.88
C ALA A 301 -7.72 1.88 -6.01
N PHE A 302 -7.35 1.48 -7.22
CA PHE A 302 -7.24 2.34 -8.41
C PHE A 302 -8.32 2.08 -9.47
N LEU A 303 -9.28 1.21 -9.20
CA LEU A 303 -10.46 0.95 -10.02
C LEU A 303 -11.69 1.68 -9.49
#